data_f0ef0d0e914c8554c61a913232244dca
#
_entry.id   f0ef0d0e914c8554c61a913232244dca
#
_cell.length_a   1.000
_cell.length_b   1.000
_cell.length_c   1.000
_cell.angle_alpha   90.00
_cell.angle_beta   90.00
_cell.angle_gamma   90.00
#
_symmetry.space_group_name_H-M   'P 1'
#
loop_
_entity.id
_entity.type
_entity.pdbx_description
1 polymer ?
#
loop_
_entity_poly.entity_id
_entity_poly.type
_entity_poly.pdbx_seq_one_letter_code
_entity_poly.pdbx_strand_id
1 'polypeptide(L)'
;MGRKCWREDSGFRKSPHLPVLEWIGAQNEASLYLSVVTVGEIEKGIARLPASARKTKLQSWVRRDLVERFGARLLPVDIRVATRWGAVTGESEKRGQPLPVIDSLIAATALVHGFSVVTRNVDDFKRCGVVCVNPWS
;
A
#
# COMPACT_ATOMS: atom_id res chain seq x y z
N MET A 1 -18.76 5.73 3.21
CA MET A 1 -17.40 5.35 3.67
C MET A 1 -16.34 5.92 2.74
N GLY A 2 -15.25 6.43 3.30
CA GLY A 2 -14.17 7.01 2.51
C GLY A 2 -13.42 6.00 1.67
N ARG A 3 -12.76 6.48 0.62
CA ARG A 3 -11.90 5.66 -0.22
C ARG A 3 -10.60 5.35 0.53
N LYS A 4 -10.00 4.20 0.25
CA LYS A 4 -8.86 3.69 0.98
C LYS A 4 -7.77 3.20 0.05
N CYS A 5 -6.52 3.46 0.43
CA CYS A 5 -5.35 2.92 -0.24
C CYS A 5 -4.83 1.74 0.58
N TRP A 6 -4.80 0.57 -0.03
CA TRP A 6 -4.38 -0.65 0.65
C TRP A 6 -2.87 -0.79 0.62
N ARG A 7 -2.31 -1.05 1.79
CA ARG A 7 -0.89 -1.37 1.97
C ARG A 7 -0.77 -2.85 2.31
N GLU A 8 -0.07 -3.61 1.47
CA GLU A 8 0.14 -5.03 1.71
C GLU A 8 1.29 -5.23 2.70
N ASP A 9 0.94 -5.38 3.97
CA ASP A 9 1.90 -5.58 5.05
C ASP A 9 2.12 -7.05 5.37
N SER A 10 1.20 -7.94 5.00
CA SER A 10 1.32 -9.36 5.29
C SER A 10 2.33 -10.06 4.37
N GLY A 11 2.67 -9.45 3.24
CA GLY A 11 3.61 -10.01 2.29
C GLY A 11 3.16 -11.39 1.81
N PHE A 12 4.13 -12.27 1.61
CA PHE A 12 3.86 -13.62 1.13
C PHE A 12 3.97 -14.64 2.26
N ARG A 13 3.32 -14.38 3.38
CA ARG A 13 3.26 -15.30 4.51
C ARG A 13 2.51 -16.58 4.10
N LYS A 14 2.78 -17.68 4.82
CA LYS A 14 2.16 -18.97 4.55
C LYS A 14 0.64 -18.91 4.63
N SER A 15 0.12 -18.14 5.58
CA SER A 15 -1.31 -17.98 5.78
C SER A 15 -1.65 -16.50 5.85
N PRO A 16 -2.55 -16.01 5.02
CA PRO A 16 -3.03 -14.64 5.15
C PRO A 16 -3.79 -14.49 6.46
N HIS A 17 -3.77 -13.30 7.04
CA HIS A 17 -4.47 -13.00 8.28
C HIS A 17 -5.98 -13.02 8.02
N LEU A 18 -6.72 -13.92 8.67
CA LEU A 18 -8.12 -14.15 8.39
C LEU A 18 -9.00 -12.91 8.59
N PRO A 19 -8.87 -12.12 9.68
CA PRO A 19 -9.65 -10.89 9.82
C PRO A 19 -9.43 -9.89 8.68
N VAL A 20 -8.23 -9.85 8.11
CA VAL A 20 -7.93 -8.99 6.96
C VAL A 20 -8.68 -9.47 5.73
N LEU A 21 -8.69 -10.77 5.47
CA LEU A 21 -9.42 -11.33 4.34
C LEU A 21 -10.92 -11.06 4.46
N GLU A 22 -11.49 -11.24 5.65
CA GLU A 22 -12.89 -10.96 5.91
C GLU A 22 -13.20 -9.47 5.71
N TRP A 23 -12.33 -8.59 6.21
CA TRP A 23 -12.48 -7.17 6.06
C TRP A 23 -12.46 -6.74 4.58
N ILE A 24 -11.50 -7.27 3.81
CA ILE A 24 -11.39 -6.98 2.38
C ILE A 24 -12.66 -7.44 1.65
N GLY A 25 -13.14 -8.65 1.97
CA GLY A 25 -14.34 -9.19 1.37
C GLY A 25 -15.60 -8.40 1.69
N ALA A 26 -15.63 -7.73 2.85
CA ALA A 26 -16.76 -6.90 3.26
C ALA A 26 -16.73 -5.50 2.66
N GLN A 27 -15.60 -5.07 2.10
CA GLN A 27 -15.49 -3.73 1.52
C GLN A 27 -16.07 -3.70 0.11
N ASN A 28 -16.64 -2.54 -0.25
CA ASN A 28 -16.95 -2.28 -1.64
C ASN A 28 -15.62 -2.16 -2.39
N GLU A 29 -15.40 -3.04 -3.35
CA GLU A 29 -14.16 -3.07 -4.12
C GLU A 29 -13.86 -1.71 -4.77
N ALA A 30 -14.89 -1.00 -5.22
CA ALA A 30 -14.73 0.30 -5.84
C ALA A 30 -14.13 1.36 -4.89
N SER A 31 -14.18 1.13 -3.58
CA SER A 31 -13.59 2.03 -2.59
C SER A 31 -12.15 1.70 -2.22
N LEU A 32 -11.61 0.59 -2.74
CA LEU A 32 -10.22 0.19 -2.49
C LEU A 32 -9.32 0.59 -3.65
N TYR A 33 -8.25 1.28 -3.33
CA TYR A 33 -7.25 1.73 -4.29
C TYR A 33 -5.89 1.17 -3.91
N LEU A 34 -4.98 1.13 -4.86
CA LEU A 34 -3.65 0.56 -4.66
C LEU A 34 -2.61 1.50 -5.26
N SER A 35 -1.58 1.83 -4.48
CA SER A 35 -0.44 2.58 -5.01
C SER A 35 0.41 1.69 -5.90
N VAL A 36 0.94 2.24 -7.00
CA VAL A 36 1.92 1.54 -7.83
C VAL A 36 3.16 1.16 -7.02
N VAL A 37 3.46 1.89 -5.96
CA VAL A 37 4.57 1.59 -5.05
C VAL A 37 4.33 0.25 -4.34
N THR A 38 3.09 -0.02 -3.93
CA THR A 38 2.71 -1.30 -3.33
C THR A 38 2.88 -2.46 -4.31
N VAL A 39 2.50 -2.25 -5.57
CA VAL A 39 2.74 -3.25 -6.62
C VAL A 39 4.23 -3.55 -6.75
N GLY A 40 5.06 -2.49 -6.75
CA GLY A 40 6.51 -2.64 -6.80
C GLY A 40 7.07 -3.44 -5.63
N GLU A 41 6.55 -3.22 -4.43
CA GLU A 41 6.97 -3.97 -3.25
C GLU A 41 6.59 -5.45 -3.35
N ILE A 42 5.40 -5.72 -3.85
CA ILE A 42 4.94 -7.10 -4.07
C ILE A 42 5.85 -7.79 -5.10
N GLU A 43 6.15 -7.12 -6.20
CA GLU A 43 7.05 -7.63 -7.23
C GLU A 43 8.45 -7.90 -6.66
N LYS A 44 8.95 -6.99 -5.82
CA LYS A 44 10.23 -7.16 -5.14
C LYS A 44 10.24 -8.41 -4.27
N GLY A 45 9.18 -8.62 -3.50
CA GLY A 45 9.04 -9.81 -2.66
C GLY A 45 9.05 -11.09 -3.48
N ILE A 46 8.36 -11.09 -4.61
CA ILE A 46 8.32 -12.24 -5.51
C ILE A 46 9.70 -12.49 -6.14
N ALA A 47 10.39 -11.43 -6.57
CA ALA A 47 11.71 -11.53 -7.18
C ALA A 47 12.73 -12.17 -6.24
N ARG A 48 12.56 -12.01 -4.93
CA ARG A 48 13.46 -12.59 -3.91
C ARG A 48 13.22 -14.07 -3.67
N LEU A 49 12.12 -14.62 -4.15
CA LEU A 49 11.80 -16.04 -3.96
C LEU A 49 12.66 -16.91 -4.89
N PRO A 50 13.03 -18.11 -4.45
CA PRO A 50 13.70 -19.07 -5.34
C PRO A 50 12.75 -19.51 -6.45
N ALA A 51 13.32 -19.87 -7.60
CA ALA A 51 12.54 -20.36 -8.73
C ALA A 51 11.70 -21.58 -8.31
N SER A 52 10.38 -21.51 -8.57
CA SER A 52 9.44 -22.54 -8.13
C SER A 52 8.09 -22.35 -8.82
N ALA A 53 7.23 -23.34 -8.70
CA ALA A 53 5.84 -23.23 -9.16
C ALA A 53 5.11 -22.12 -8.40
N ARG A 54 5.40 -21.97 -7.11
CA ARG A 54 4.80 -20.89 -6.27
C ARG A 54 5.18 -19.51 -6.80
N LYS A 55 6.46 -19.31 -7.14
CA LYS A 55 6.93 -18.03 -7.70
C LYS A 55 6.20 -17.70 -8.98
N THR A 56 6.08 -18.68 -9.89
CA THR A 56 5.39 -18.50 -11.17
C THR A 56 3.92 -18.14 -10.96
N LYS A 57 3.24 -18.79 -10.02
CA LYS A 57 1.84 -18.50 -9.70
C LYS A 57 1.68 -17.09 -9.15
N LEU A 58 2.57 -16.65 -8.27
CA LEU A 58 2.53 -15.32 -7.69
C LEU A 58 2.77 -14.24 -8.75
N GLN A 59 3.72 -14.46 -9.66
CA GLN A 59 3.97 -13.53 -10.76
C GLN A 59 2.74 -13.39 -11.66
N SER A 60 2.10 -14.49 -11.98
CA SER A 60 0.88 -14.50 -12.78
C SER A 60 -0.26 -13.78 -12.07
N TRP A 61 -0.42 -14.03 -10.76
CA TRP A 61 -1.44 -13.38 -9.95
C TRP A 61 -1.28 -11.86 -9.93
N VAL A 62 -0.06 -11.35 -9.72
CA VAL A 62 0.17 -9.90 -9.70
C VAL A 62 -0.18 -9.28 -11.05
N ARG A 63 0.31 -9.87 -12.13
CA ARG A 63 0.18 -9.28 -13.48
C ARG A 63 -1.24 -9.38 -14.02
N ARG A 64 -1.91 -10.49 -13.79
CA ARG A 64 -3.25 -10.73 -14.34
C ARG A 64 -4.36 -10.32 -13.40
N ASP A 65 -4.29 -10.81 -12.15
CA ASP A 65 -5.42 -10.62 -11.23
C ASP A 65 -5.35 -9.29 -10.50
N LEU A 66 -4.19 -8.96 -9.93
CA LEU A 66 -4.07 -7.76 -9.12
C LEU A 66 -4.10 -6.50 -9.98
N VAL A 67 -3.24 -6.41 -10.98
CA VAL A 67 -3.12 -5.21 -11.81
C VAL A 67 -4.38 -4.98 -12.64
N GLU A 68 -4.92 -6.02 -13.25
CA GLU A 68 -6.14 -5.91 -14.03
C GLU A 68 -7.36 -5.58 -13.16
N ARG A 69 -7.45 -6.22 -11.99
CA ARG A 69 -8.56 -6.00 -11.07
C ARG A 69 -8.63 -4.57 -10.58
N PHE A 70 -7.50 -3.99 -10.21
CA PHE A 70 -7.47 -2.59 -9.77
C PHE A 70 -7.56 -1.60 -10.92
N GLY A 71 -6.93 -1.90 -12.06
CA GLY A 71 -7.05 -1.07 -13.27
C GLY A 71 -6.88 0.42 -13.00
N ALA A 72 -7.93 1.21 -13.23
CA ALA A 72 -7.91 2.66 -13.01
C ALA A 72 -7.79 3.04 -11.53
N ARG A 73 -7.94 2.09 -10.61
CA ARG A 73 -7.75 2.32 -9.17
C ARG A 73 -6.30 2.10 -8.74
N LEU A 74 -5.39 1.88 -9.67
CA LEU A 74 -3.95 1.93 -9.41
C LEU A 74 -3.53 3.40 -9.43
N LEU A 75 -2.96 3.86 -8.33
CA LEU A 75 -2.59 5.26 -8.16
C LEU A 75 -1.11 5.46 -8.45
N PRO A 76 -0.77 6.29 -9.44
CA PRO A 76 0.63 6.53 -9.80
C PRO A 76 1.30 7.49 -8.82
N VAL A 77 2.62 7.50 -8.85
CA VAL A 77 3.42 8.55 -8.21
C VAL A 77 3.64 9.64 -9.26
N ASP A 78 2.71 10.58 -9.30
CA ASP A 78 2.77 11.71 -10.22
C ASP A 78 3.42 12.93 -9.54
N ILE A 79 3.40 14.08 -10.21
CA ILE A 79 4.03 15.28 -9.67
C ILE A 79 3.36 15.75 -8.37
N ARG A 80 2.05 15.60 -8.24
CA ARG A 80 1.34 15.98 -7.02
C ARG A 80 1.78 15.11 -5.84
N VAL A 81 1.90 13.82 -6.07
CA VAL A 81 2.36 12.87 -5.04
C VAL A 81 3.81 13.17 -4.67
N ALA A 82 4.68 13.36 -5.65
CA ALA A 82 6.08 13.67 -5.41
C ALA A 82 6.24 14.97 -4.59
N THR A 83 5.48 16.00 -4.93
CA THR A 83 5.51 17.27 -4.22
C THR A 83 5.05 17.12 -2.77
N ARG A 84 3.96 16.41 -2.55
CA ARG A 84 3.44 16.16 -1.20
C ARG A 84 4.43 15.31 -0.40
N TRP A 85 4.99 14.30 -1.02
CA TRP A 85 6.00 13.45 -0.40
C TRP A 85 7.21 14.27 0.07
N GLY A 86 7.70 15.16 -0.80
CA GLY A 86 8.82 16.04 -0.45
C GLY A 86 8.50 16.93 0.75
N ALA A 87 7.31 17.51 0.78
CA ALA A 87 6.87 18.37 1.88
C ALA A 87 6.77 17.59 3.20
N VAL A 88 6.12 16.43 3.17
CA VAL A 88 5.92 15.59 4.37
C VAL A 88 7.24 15.08 4.92
N THR A 89 8.10 14.54 4.05
CA THR A 89 9.38 13.97 4.49
C THR A 89 10.37 15.05 4.90
N GLY A 90 10.40 16.17 4.18
CA GLY A 90 11.28 17.29 4.53
C GLY A 90 10.96 17.86 5.90
N GLU A 91 9.68 18.06 6.22
CA GLU A 91 9.26 18.54 7.52
C GLU A 91 9.61 17.55 8.64
N SER A 92 9.45 16.25 8.40
CA SER A 92 9.82 15.23 9.39
C SER A 92 11.32 15.16 9.62
N GLU A 93 12.12 15.25 8.58
CA GLU A 93 13.58 15.27 8.70
C GLU A 93 14.04 16.50 9.48
N LYS A 94 13.42 17.64 9.22
CA LYS A 94 13.71 18.89 9.92
C LYS A 94 13.47 18.77 11.42
N ARG A 95 12.48 17.96 11.82
CA ARG A 95 12.20 17.67 13.23
C ARG A 95 13.06 16.52 13.80
N GLY A 96 13.99 15.99 13.00
CA GLY A 96 14.82 14.86 13.41
C GLY A 96 14.09 13.53 13.43
N GLN A 97 13.01 13.41 12.69
CA GLN A 97 12.17 12.21 12.64
C GLN A 97 12.00 11.71 11.21
N PRO A 98 13.06 11.18 10.57
CA PRO A 98 12.94 10.70 9.19
C PRO A 98 11.90 9.60 9.07
N LEU A 99 11.21 9.57 7.93
CA LEU A 99 10.15 8.61 7.64
C LEU A 99 10.64 7.54 6.68
N PRO A 100 10.14 6.30 6.78
CA PRO A 100 10.44 5.28 5.78
C PRO A 100 10.03 5.74 4.40
N VAL A 101 10.90 5.53 3.40
CA VAL A 101 10.68 6.05 2.05
C VAL A 101 9.40 5.47 1.42
N ILE A 102 9.26 4.16 1.46
CA ILE A 102 8.13 3.48 0.80
C ILE A 102 6.81 3.86 1.47
N ASP A 103 6.74 3.79 2.79
CA ASP A 103 5.53 4.11 3.53
C ASP A 103 5.15 5.58 3.36
N SER A 104 6.14 6.47 3.34
CA SER A 104 5.88 7.90 3.13
C SER A 104 5.37 8.19 1.71
N LEU A 105 5.82 7.44 0.70
CA LEU A 105 5.29 7.57 -0.67
C LEU A 105 3.84 7.11 -0.76
N ILE A 106 3.50 6.02 -0.09
CA ILE A 106 2.13 5.53 -0.05
C ILE A 106 1.24 6.54 0.71
N ALA A 107 1.73 7.05 1.83
CA ALA A 107 1.02 8.08 2.60
C ALA A 107 0.77 9.34 1.77
N ALA A 108 1.78 9.82 1.04
CA ALA A 108 1.63 10.98 0.18
C ALA A 108 0.60 10.75 -0.91
N THR A 109 0.57 9.55 -1.49
CA THR A 109 -0.44 9.16 -2.47
C THR A 109 -1.84 9.28 -1.87
N ALA A 110 -2.05 8.71 -0.68
CA ALA A 110 -3.33 8.77 0.00
C ALA A 110 -3.74 10.22 0.34
N LEU A 111 -2.79 11.00 0.83
CA LEU A 111 -3.05 12.41 1.18
C LEU A 111 -3.50 13.25 -0.02
N VAL A 112 -2.84 13.07 -1.16
CA VAL A 112 -3.18 13.80 -2.39
C VAL A 112 -4.61 13.50 -2.83
N HIS A 113 -5.06 12.26 -2.66
CA HIS A 113 -6.39 11.83 -3.10
C HIS A 113 -7.46 11.94 -2.00
N GLY A 114 -7.07 12.31 -0.77
CA GLY A 114 -8.00 12.37 0.35
C GLY A 114 -8.44 10.99 0.84
N PHE A 115 -7.58 9.99 0.74
CA PHE A 115 -7.88 8.61 1.11
C PHE A 115 -7.26 8.25 2.46
N SER A 116 -7.84 7.26 3.14
CA SER A 116 -7.23 6.61 4.30
C SER A 116 -6.30 5.50 3.83
N VAL A 117 -5.33 5.14 4.65
CA VAL A 117 -4.42 4.01 4.37
C VAL A 117 -4.85 2.79 5.19
N VAL A 118 -4.98 1.65 4.54
CA VAL A 118 -5.24 0.37 5.19
C VAL A 118 -3.89 -0.29 5.44
N THR A 119 -3.50 -0.39 6.71
CA THR A 119 -2.17 -0.88 7.07
C THR A 119 -2.15 -1.44 8.48
N ARG A 120 -1.24 -2.39 8.72
CA ARG A 120 -0.90 -2.85 10.06
C ARG A 120 0.05 -1.86 10.75
N ASN A 121 0.87 -1.15 9.98
CA ASN A 121 1.90 -0.26 10.49
C ASN A 121 1.34 1.17 10.70
N VAL A 122 0.40 1.27 11.63
CA VAL A 122 -0.35 2.51 11.87
C VAL A 122 0.56 3.67 12.30
N ASP A 123 1.55 3.40 13.15
CA ASP A 123 2.40 4.46 13.72
C ASP A 123 3.18 5.23 12.65
N ASP A 124 3.79 4.53 11.70
CA ASP A 124 4.55 5.18 10.64
C ASP A 124 3.65 6.04 9.75
N PHE A 125 2.46 5.57 9.44
CA PHE A 125 1.53 6.33 8.62
C PHE A 125 0.90 7.50 9.36
N LYS A 126 0.64 7.36 10.66
CA LYS A 126 0.15 8.48 11.48
C LYS A 126 1.14 9.63 11.51
N ARG A 127 2.43 9.33 11.57
CA ARG A 127 3.48 10.36 11.52
C ARG A 127 3.48 11.13 10.21
N CYS A 128 2.95 10.55 9.16
CA CYS A 128 2.77 11.22 7.87
C CYS A 128 1.52 12.09 7.80
N GLY A 129 0.66 12.05 8.81
CA GLY A 129 -0.56 12.85 8.88
C GLY A 129 -1.73 12.26 8.12
N VAL A 130 -1.70 10.97 7.81
CA VAL A 130 -2.77 10.29 7.09
C VAL A 130 -3.62 9.45 8.05
N VAL A 131 -4.92 9.37 7.76
CA VAL A 131 -5.85 8.54 8.53
C VAL A 131 -5.59 7.07 8.19
N CYS A 132 -5.54 6.23 9.22
CA CYS A 132 -5.22 4.80 9.07
C CYS A 132 -6.38 3.92 9.49
N VAL A 133 -6.51 2.78 8.82
CA VAL A 133 -7.43 1.71 9.18
C VAL A 133 -6.61 0.45 9.36
N ASN A 134 -6.72 -0.20 10.53
CA ASN A 134 -5.99 -1.42 10.82
C ASN A 134 -6.97 -2.59 10.99
N PRO A 135 -7.22 -3.38 9.93
CA PRO A 135 -8.12 -4.53 10.02
C PRO A 135 -7.49 -5.75 10.68
N TRP A 136 -6.19 -5.68 11.03
CA TRP A 136 -5.49 -6.78 11.71
C TRP A 136 -5.72 -6.81 13.22
N SER A 137 -6.21 -5.73 13.80
CA SER A 137 -6.43 -5.66 15.26
C SER A 137 -7.79 -6.21 15.68
#